data_a19626ecf390335f2f9dedc595383635
#
_entry.id   a19626ecf390335f2f9dedc595383635
#
_cell.length_a   1.000
_cell.length_b   1.000
_cell.length_c   1.000
_cell.angle_alpha   90.00
_cell.angle_beta   90.00
_cell.angle_gamma   90.00
#
_symmetry.space_group_name_H-M   'P 1'
#
loop_
_entity.id
_entity.type
_entity.pdbx_description
1 polymer ?
#
loop_
_entity_poly.entity_id
_entity_poly.type
_entity_poly.pdbx_seq_one_letter_code
_entity_poly.pdbx_strand_id
1 'polypeptide(L)'
;MASRAMHDGRSVVTTCGGCYADCAFAARVEDGRVVAELPVPGHPCAARALCARGRHRLAMPFDERDRILHPMRRRWDGSGFDAITWDEAFAQIAERLLGIVDERGPRALGMTLGVPSFDRYWAYRFMHALGSPNVYGADGACEVSRLTGWEHSLGYSPASDLAHTDCIMYLGRSIVDSSTMGAVDALNDARGRGAKIIVVAPRRSGSAALADRWLRVRPGCDLALLLGIAHVLVSEDLYDHEFVDRYVTGFDELAQAASAWTPEWAESMCDVPAAEIVATARELAAAAPAAVVDAGFHGGIGIAYANSTQTARAICLVDVLLGCIGHEGGALNPPTPLVLGDLDPTRFATPSMPREPKLGSERYPLVDPMRGLCTTIGQSIFAGDLRGLIVYASNPGAGYGNAQAWLGILQQLDLLVTIDIRWSETARASDFVLPDVTYLEADRGVGTVVGANDARVFYRNAVLPILHDDTRPGREIFAGLAAACGVGECFDFTCDDLAAAQVAPFGIDLAALKERGWADTGMALPT
;
A
#
# COMPACT_ATOMS: atom_id res chain seq x y z
N MET A 1 -34.36 13.51 -8.17
CA MET A 1 -33.89 14.84 -8.62
C MET A 1 -33.29 15.72 -7.51
N ALA A 2 -33.51 15.43 -6.23
CA ALA A 2 -32.95 16.24 -5.13
C ALA A 2 -31.46 15.97 -4.81
N SER A 3 -30.86 14.87 -5.27
CA SER A 3 -29.48 14.48 -4.93
C SER A 3 -28.38 15.08 -5.83
N ARG A 4 -28.74 15.71 -6.96
CA ARG A 4 -27.75 16.26 -7.91
C ARG A 4 -27.09 17.58 -7.47
N ALA A 5 -27.58 18.22 -6.41
CA ALA A 5 -27.17 19.58 -6.03
C ALA A 5 -26.19 19.65 -4.84
N MET A 6 -25.63 18.52 -4.36
CA MET A 6 -24.90 18.51 -3.08
C MET A 6 -23.68 19.43 -3.01
N HIS A 7 -23.02 19.69 -4.12
CA HIS A 7 -21.82 20.55 -4.17
C HIS A 7 -21.75 21.48 -5.38
N ASP A 8 -22.86 21.73 -6.08
CA ASP A 8 -22.87 22.54 -7.31
C ASP A 8 -22.36 23.96 -7.04
N GLY A 9 -21.34 24.39 -7.80
CA GLY A 9 -20.66 25.67 -7.61
C GLY A 9 -19.69 25.74 -6.42
N ARG A 10 -19.46 24.62 -5.69
CA ARG A 10 -18.51 24.55 -4.55
C ARG A 10 -17.29 23.70 -4.88
N SER A 11 -16.18 24.01 -4.19
CA SER A 11 -14.98 23.16 -4.20
C SER A 11 -14.97 22.27 -2.98
N VAL A 12 -14.78 20.95 -3.18
CA VAL A 12 -14.69 19.95 -2.11
C VAL A 12 -13.27 19.41 -2.05
N VAL A 13 -12.64 19.51 -0.88
CA VAL A 13 -11.31 18.92 -0.66
C VAL A 13 -11.46 17.42 -0.46
N THR A 14 -10.72 16.65 -1.25
CA THR A 14 -10.69 15.18 -1.18
C THR A 14 -9.33 14.65 -1.64
N THR A 15 -9.17 13.34 -1.70
CA THR A 15 -7.95 12.71 -2.22
C THR A 15 -8.24 11.77 -3.38
N CYS A 16 -7.25 11.60 -4.25
CA CYS A 16 -7.34 10.74 -5.42
C CYS A 16 -7.30 9.25 -5.03
N GLY A 17 -8.33 8.49 -5.38
CA GLY A 17 -8.39 7.04 -5.20
C GLY A 17 -7.62 6.22 -6.26
N GLY A 18 -6.63 6.81 -6.93
CA GLY A 18 -5.90 6.14 -8.02
C GLY A 18 -4.78 5.21 -7.58
N CYS A 19 -4.23 5.44 -6.40
CA CYS A 19 -3.16 4.65 -5.77
C CYS A 19 -3.02 5.07 -4.29
N TYR A 20 -2.04 4.50 -3.61
CA TYR A 20 -1.73 4.78 -2.20
C TYR A 20 -1.21 6.21 -1.91
N ALA A 21 -0.94 7.02 -2.94
CA ALA A 21 -0.42 8.37 -2.75
C ALA A 21 -1.46 9.35 -2.19
N ASP A 22 -2.73 9.03 -2.31
CA ASP A 22 -3.82 9.88 -1.84
C ASP A 22 -3.66 11.36 -2.20
N CYS A 23 -3.17 11.66 -3.44
CA CYS A 23 -2.90 13.04 -3.86
C CYS A 23 -4.14 13.92 -3.64
N ALA A 24 -3.98 14.97 -2.83
CA ALA A 24 -5.05 15.87 -2.48
C ALA A 24 -5.40 16.82 -3.61
N PHE A 25 -6.67 17.07 -3.77
CA PHE A 25 -7.19 18.08 -4.69
C PHE A 25 -8.53 18.64 -4.20
N ALA A 26 -8.82 19.89 -4.56
CA ALA A 26 -10.14 20.46 -4.41
C ALA A 26 -10.91 20.27 -5.72
N ALA A 27 -11.96 19.45 -5.66
CA ALA A 27 -12.82 19.17 -6.79
C ALA A 27 -13.86 20.27 -6.95
N ARG A 28 -13.87 20.97 -8.09
CA ARG A 28 -14.97 21.87 -8.43
C ARG A 28 -16.02 21.13 -9.22
N VAL A 29 -17.26 21.17 -8.73
CA VAL A 29 -18.40 20.45 -9.31
C VAL A 29 -19.36 21.45 -9.95
N GLU A 30 -19.72 21.20 -11.20
CA GLU A 30 -20.75 21.92 -11.95
C GLU A 30 -21.62 20.91 -12.72
N ASP A 31 -22.92 21.08 -12.69
CA ASP A 31 -23.90 20.17 -13.33
C ASP A 31 -23.67 18.69 -12.94
N GLY A 32 -23.31 18.44 -11.67
CA GLY A 32 -23.06 17.10 -11.16
C GLY A 32 -21.78 16.43 -11.71
N ARG A 33 -20.84 17.19 -12.28
CA ARG A 33 -19.56 16.69 -12.81
C ARG A 33 -18.38 17.45 -12.20
N VAL A 34 -17.28 16.76 -12.02
CA VAL A 34 -16.01 17.40 -11.65
C VAL A 34 -15.45 18.09 -12.88
N VAL A 35 -15.43 19.42 -12.87
CA VAL A 35 -14.99 20.27 -14.00
C VAL A 35 -13.56 20.79 -13.81
N ALA A 36 -13.05 20.81 -12.58
CA ALA A 36 -11.66 21.17 -12.30
C ALA A 36 -11.12 20.45 -11.07
N GLU A 37 -9.83 20.13 -11.09
CA GLU A 37 -9.04 19.77 -9.95
C GLU A 37 -8.07 20.89 -9.60
N LEU A 38 -8.12 21.39 -8.38
CA LEU A 38 -7.26 22.46 -7.89
C LEU A 38 -6.29 21.90 -6.83
N PRO A 39 -5.02 22.35 -6.81
CA PRO A 39 -4.10 21.93 -5.76
C PRO A 39 -4.58 22.42 -4.38
N VAL A 40 -4.25 21.65 -3.33
CA VAL A 40 -4.55 22.02 -1.93
C VAL A 40 -3.21 22.21 -1.20
N PRO A 41 -2.66 23.44 -1.18
CA PRO A 41 -1.42 23.73 -0.47
C PRO A 41 -1.55 23.44 1.03
N GLY A 42 -0.50 22.87 1.61
CA GLY A 42 -0.47 22.53 3.04
C GLY A 42 -1.17 21.21 3.41
N HIS A 43 -1.89 20.58 2.51
CA HIS A 43 -2.41 19.23 2.73
C HIS A 43 -1.24 18.23 2.84
N PRO A 44 -1.29 17.22 3.76
CA PRO A 44 -0.19 16.25 3.92
C PRO A 44 0.11 15.45 2.64
N CYS A 45 -0.89 15.19 1.82
CA CYS A 45 -0.74 14.54 0.51
C CYS A 45 -0.79 15.56 -0.65
N ALA A 46 -0.31 16.79 -0.43
CA ALA A 46 -0.29 17.82 -1.46
C ALA A 46 0.52 17.36 -2.69
N ALA A 47 0.01 17.71 -3.86
CA ALA A 47 0.70 17.55 -5.13
C ALA A 47 0.39 18.78 -6.00
N ARG A 48 1.34 19.18 -6.85
CA ARG A 48 1.13 20.35 -7.75
C ARG A 48 0.03 20.08 -8.79
N ALA A 49 -0.20 18.81 -9.11
CA ALA A 49 -1.27 18.36 -10.00
C ALA A 49 -1.54 16.87 -9.82
N LEU A 50 -2.73 16.42 -10.23
CA LEU A 50 -2.98 14.99 -10.40
C LEU A 50 -2.21 14.44 -11.61
N CYS A 51 -1.69 13.21 -11.50
CA CYS A 51 -1.11 12.50 -12.64
C CYS A 51 -2.19 12.11 -13.68
N ALA A 52 -1.77 11.67 -14.86
CA ALA A 52 -2.69 11.26 -15.93
C ALA A 52 -3.73 10.21 -15.46
N ARG A 53 -3.30 9.22 -14.61
CA ARG A 53 -4.20 8.23 -14.03
C ARG A 53 -5.23 8.86 -13.10
N GLY A 54 -4.81 9.79 -12.23
CA GLY A 54 -5.71 10.50 -11.32
C GLY A 54 -6.78 11.30 -12.08
N ARG A 55 -6.36 12.04 -13.11
CA ARG A 55 -7.28 12.81 -13.97
C ARG A 55 -8.27 11.93 -14.73
N HIS A 56 -7.78 10.81 -15.29
CA HIS A 56 -8.67 9.86 -15.97
C HIS A 56 -9.75 9.30 -15.02
N ARG A 57 -9.39 9.05 -13.75
CA ARG A 57 -10.32 8.53 -12.76
C ARG A 57 -11.44 9.48 -12.35
N LEU A 58 -11.32 10.78 -12.60
CA LEU A 58 -12.41 11.73 -12.38
C LEU A 58 -13.63 11.47 -13.30
N ALA A 59 -13.40 10.85 -14.45
CA ALA A 59 -14.46 10.44 -15.37
C ALA A 59 -15.09 9.08 -15.07
N MET A 60 -14.47 8.28 -14.18
CA MET A 60 -14.91 6.89 -13.91
C MET A 60 -16.37 6.76 -13.41
N PRO A 61 -16.90 7.67 -12.57
CA PRO A 61 -18.30 7.57 -12.15
C PRO A 61 -19.29 7.57 -13.33
N PHE A 62 -18.92 8.18 -14.45
CA PHE A 62 -19.75 8.38 -15.64
C PHE A 62 -19.47 7.40 -16.78
N ASP A 63 -18.47 6.55 -16.65
CA ASP A 63 -18.11 5.54 -17.66
C ASP A 63 -18.74 4.19 -17.31
N GLU A 64 -19.92 3.92 -17.87
CA GLU A 64 -20.72 2.72 -17.58
C GLU A 64 -20.27 1.49 -18.35
N ARG A 65 -19.39 1.61 -19.35
CA ARG A 65 -19.08 0.50 -20.30
C ARG A 65 -18.62 -0.79 -19.63
N ASP A 66 -17.82 -0.67 -18.56
CA ASP A 66 -17.28 -1.81 -17.81
C ASP A 66 -17.67 -1.77 -16.33
N ARG A 67 -18.62 -0.90 -15.94
CA ARG A 67 -19.09 -0.78 -14.56
C ARG A 67 -19.95 -1.99 -14.19
N ILE A 68 -19.80 -2.44 -12.96
CA ILE A 68 -20.76 -3.33 -12.31
C ILE A 68 -21.81 -2.42 -11.68
N LEU A 69 -23.07 -2.54 -12.11
CA LEU A 69 -24.15 -1.63 -11.71
C LEU A 69 -25.24 -2.32 -10.88
N HIS A 70 -25.27 -3.65 -10.87
CA HIS A 70 -26.24 -4.45 -10.13
C HIS A 70 -25.52 -5.60 -9.43
N PRO A 71 -26.05 -6.12 -8.30
CA PRO A 71 -25.61 -7.41 -7.77
C PRO A 71 -25.86 -8.51 -8.80
N MET A 72 -24.85 -9.34 -9.06
CA MET A 72 -24.89 -10.34 -10.11
C MET A 72 -24.60 -11.72 -9.55
N ARG A 73 -25.33 -12.72 -10.01
CA ARG A 73 -25.10 -14.14 -9.71
C ARG A 73 -24.75 -14.89 -11.00
N ARG A 74 -23.71 -15.72 -10.96
CA ARG A 74 -23.36 -16.60 -12.09
C ARG A 74 -24.49 -17.58 -12.36
N ARG A 75 -24.79 -17.78 -13.64
CA ARG A 75 -25.71 -18.85 -14.08
C ARG A 75 -25.06 -20.20 -13.86
N TRP A 76 -25.89 -21.18 -13.51
CA TRP A 76 -25.44 -22.55 -13.22
C TRP A 76 -24.75 -23.23 -14.43
N ASP A 77 -25.12 -22.84 -15.64
CA ASP A 77 -24.54 -23.35 -16.90
C ASP A 77 -23.26 -22.61 -17.32
N GLY A 78 -22.82 -21.63 -16.54
CA GLY A 78 -21.63 -20.82 -16.82
C GLY A 78 -21.79 -19.82 -17.96
N SER A 79 -22.99 -19.70 -18.59
CA SER A 79 -23.22 -18.85 -19.75
C SER A 79 -23.18 -17.34 -19.50
N GLY A 80 -23.03 -16.92 -18.23
CA GLY A 80 -23.00 -15.51 -17.85
C GLY A 80 -23.55 -15.27 -16.46
N PHE A 81 -24.16 -14.10 -16.27
CA PHE A 81 -24.67 -13.64 -14.98
C PHE A 81 -26.11 -13.18 -15.10
N ASP A 82 -26.87 -13.37 -14.03
CA ASP A 82 -28.19 -12.78 -13.83
C ASP A 82 -28.10 -11.66 -12.78
N ALA A 83 -28.77 -10.55 -13.04
CA ALA A 83 -28.96 -9.53 -12.02
C ALA A 83 -29.93 -10.05 -10.95
N ILE A 84 -29.60 -9.84 -9.70
CA ILE A 84 -30.39 -10.20 -8.53
C ILE A 84 -30.53 -9.01 -7.60
N THR A 85 -31.44 -9.09 -6.65
CA THR A 85 -31.58 -8.05 -5.62
C THR A 85 -30.47 -8.15 -4.58
N TRP A 86 -30.24 -7.08 -3.82
CA TRP A 86 -29.29 -7.08 -2.71
C TRP A 86 -29.67 -8.11 -1.64
N ASP A 87 -30.95 -8.25 -1.33
CA ASP A 87 -31.44 -9.20 -0.32
C ASP A 87 -31.16 -10.65 -0.77
N GLU A 88 -31.41 -10.96 -2.04
CA GLU A 88 -31.08 -12.27 -2.61
C GLU A 88 -29.57 -12.52 -2.60
N ALA A 89 -28.75 -11.51 -2.94
CA ALA A 89 -27.30 -11.63 -2.94
C ALA A 89 -26.77 -11.90 -1.52
N PHE A 90 -27.20 -11.10 -0.53
CA PHE A 90 -26.78 -11.26 0.86
C PHE A 90 -27.21 -12.61 1.44
N ALA A 91 -28.45 -13.03 1.22
CA ALA A 91 -28.96 -14.30 1.74
C ALA A 91 -28.18 -15.49 1.16
N GLN A 92 -27.98 -15.54 -0.17
CA GLN A 92 -27.31 -16.66 -0.84
C GLN A 92 -25.81 -16.72 -0.54
N ILE A 93 -25.15 -15.56 -0.45
CA ILE A 93 -23.72 -15.50 -0.07
C ILE A 93 -23.56 -15.94 1.38
N ALA A 94 -24.40 -15.43 2.29
CA ALA A 94 -24.34 -15.80 3.72
C ALA A 94 -24.58 -17.30 3.93
N GLU A 95 -25.56 -17.89 3.25
CA GLU A 95 -25.83 -19.34 3.31
C GLU A 95 -24.58 -20.15 2.95
N ARG A 96 -23.89 -19.77 1.87
CA ARG A 96 -22.68 -20.49 1.42
C ARG A 96 -21.49 -20.23 2.35
N LEU A 97 -21.30 -19.00 2.84
CA LEU A 97 -20.22 -18.69 3.81
C LEU A 97 -20.40 -19.49 5.10
N LEU A 98 -21.61 -19.49 5.67
CA LEU A 98 -21.92 -20.21 6.91
C LEU A 98 -21.81 -21.73 6.70
N GLY A 99 -22.25 -22.26 5.55
CA GLY A 99 -22.07 -23.66 5.21
C GLY A 99 -20.61 -24.09 5.18
N ILE A 100 -19.71 -23.25 4.64
CA ILE A 100 -18.25 -23.49 4.68
C ILE A 100 -17.73 -23.45 6.12
N VAL A 101 -18.18 -22.48 6.93
CA VAL A 101 -17.80 -22.38 8.34
C VAL A 101 -18.23 -23.61 9.13
N ASP A 102 -19.47 -24.07 8.93
CA ASP A 102 -20.03 -25.24 9.62
C ASP A 102 -19.28 -26.53 9.24
N GLU A 103 -18.88 -26.68 7.97
CA GLU A 103 -18.21 -27.88 7.50
C GLU A 103 -16.71 -27.90 7.81
N ARG A 104 -16.02 -26.76 7.69
CA ARG A 104 -14.53 -26.67 7.68
C ARG A 104 -13.97 -25.72 8.74
N GLY A 105 -14.81 -24.98 9.44
CA GLY A 105 -14.42 -23.93 10.35
C GLY A 105 -14.09 -22.60 9.65
N PRO A 106 -14.01 -21.50 10.42
CA PRO A 106 -13.88 -20.14 9.87
C PRO A 106 -12.56 -19.90 9.12
N ARG A 107 -11.52 -20.67 9.41
CA ARG A 107 -10.24 -20.58 8.68
C ARG A 107 -10.33 -21.00 7.21
N ALA A 108 -11.39 -21.71 6.81
CA ALA A 108 -11.61 -22.05 5.41
C ALA A 108 -12.13 -20.86 4.57
N LEU A 109 -12.43 -19.72 5.23
CA LEU A 109 -12.75 -18.46 4.57
C LEU A 109 -11.53 -17.57 4.47
N GLY A 110 -11.40 -16.83 3.37
CA GLY A 110 -10.39 -15.80 3.17
C GLY A 110 -10.90 -14.60 2.42
N MET A 111 -10.15 -13.52 2.51
CA MET A 111 -10.38 -12.29 1.76
C MET A 111 -9.07 -11.74 1.22
N THR A 112 -9.09 -11.20 0.01
CA THR A 112 -7.98 -10.41 -0.52
C THR A 112 -8.43 -9.00 -0.86
N LEU A 113 -7.60 -8.03 -0.46
CA LEU A 113 -7.85 -6.61 -0.61
C LEU A 113 -6.89 -5.99 -1.62
N GLY A 114 -7.40 -5.15 -2.52
CA GLY A 114 -6.57 -4.34 -3.40
C GLY A 114 -6.03 -3.08 -2.73
N VAL A 115 -5.31 -2.29 -3.53
CA VAL A 115 -4.83 -0.96 -3.14
C VAL A 115 -5.27 0.05 -4.19
N PRO A 116 -5.98 1.10 -3.80
CA PRO A 116 -6.54 1.39 -2.49
C PRO A 116 -7.82 0.59 -2.20
N SER A 117 -8.01 0.17 -0.96
CA SER A 117 -9.28 -0.35 -0.44
C SER A 117 -9.72 0.54 0.73
N PHE A 118 -10.64 1.45 0.46
CA PHE A 118 -11.00 2.49 1.44
C PHE A 118 -11.80 1.96 2.63
N ASP A 119 -12.69 1.00 2.38
CA ASP A 119 -13.51 0.40 3.42
C ASP A 119 -12.86 -0.85 4.06
N ARG A 120 -11.49 -0.88 4.11
CA ARG A 120 -10.73 -2.02 4.65
C ARG A 120 -11.02 -2.31 6.11
N TYR A 121 -11.35 -1.30 6.91
CA TYR A 121 -11.75 -1.49 8.31
C TYR A 121 -12.97 -2.40 8.43
N TRP A 122 -14.00 -2.16 7.61
CA TRP A 122 -15.21 -3.02 7.57
C TRP A 122 -14.91 -4.40 7.01
N ALA A 123 -14.03 -4.49 6.02
CA ALA A 123 -13.59 -5.76 5.43
C ALA A 123 -12.89 -6.66 6.47
N TYR A 124 -11.91 -6.12 7.21
CA TYR A 124 -11.26 -6.84 8.31
C TYR A 124 -12.25 -7.22 9.40
N ARG A 125 -13.09 -6.26 9.82
CA ARG A 125 -14.10 -6.46 10.86
C ARG A 125 -15.07 -7.58 10.49
N PHE A 126 -15.50 -7.68 9.22
CA PHE A 126 -16.37 -8.75 8.73
C PHE A 126 -15.70 -10.13 8.85
N MET A 127 -14.49 -10.27 8.39
CA MET A 127 -13.78 -11.55 8.48
C MET A 127 -13.51 -11.95 9.94
N HIS A 128 -13.14 -10.99 10.79
CA HIS A 128 -12.96 -11.24 12.21
C HIS A 128 -14.27 -11.62 12.92
N ALA A 129 -15.40 -11.01 12.55
CA ALA A 129 -16.72 -11.37 13.09
C ALA A 129 -17.11 -12.81 12.71
N LEU A 130 -16.69 -13.28 11.53
CA LEU A 130 -16.84 -14.69 11.13
C LEU A 130 -15.80 -15.62 11.76
N GLY A 131 -14.79 -15.09 12.48
CA GLY A 131 -13.72 -15.87 13.11
C GLY A 131 -12.55 -16.22 12.19
N SER A 132 -12.44 -15.62 10.99
CA SER A 132 -11.33 -15.90 10.08
C SER A 132 -10.19 -14.87 10.20
N PRO A 133 -8.92 -15.31 10.36
CA PRO A 133 -7.76 -14.43 10.31
C PRO A 133 -7.32 -14.10 8.87
N ASN A 134 -7.84 -14.78 7.85
CA ASN A 134 -7.28 -14.85 6.51
C ASN A 134 -7.66 -13.63 5.64
N VAL A 135 -7.26 -12.43 6.06
CA VAL A 135 -7.39 -11.21 5.25
C VAL A 135 -6.01 -10.80 4.73
N TYR A 136 -5.82 -10.83 3.41
CA TYR A 136 -4.54 -10.58 2.76
C TYR A 136 -4.58 -9.25 2.00
N GLY A 137 -3.59 -8.39 2.24
CA GLY A 137 -3.33 -7.22 1.41
C GLY A 137 -2.56 -7.59 0.14
N ALA A 138 -2.54 -6.69 -0.84
CA ALA A 138 -1.73 -6.84 -2.06
C ALA A 138 -0.21 -6.70 -1.82
N ASP A 139 0.19 -6.29 -0.63
CA ASP A 139 1.57 -6.10 -0.17
C ASP A 139 2.43 -7.36 -0.32
N GLY A 140 1.85 -8.55 -0.13
CA GLY A 140 2.54 -9.83 -0.32
C GLY A 140 3.13 -10.03 -1.71
N ALA A 141 2.55 -9.45 -2.75
CA ALA A 141 3.07 -9.46 -4.12
C ALA A 141 3.87 -8.19 -4.46
N CYS A 142 3.96 -7.23 -3.55
CA CYS A 142 4.53 -5.90 -3.79
C CYS A 142 5.83 -5.67 -3.00
N GLU A 143 5.78 -5.67 -1.68
CA GLU A 143 6.86 -5.11 -0.86
C GLU A 143 7.28 -5.96 0.36
N VAL A 144 6.64 -7.08 0.63
CA VAL A 144 6.90 -7.83 1.88
C VAL A 144 8.37 -8.25 2.02
N SER A 145 9.07 -8.61 0.94
CA SER A 145 10.49 -8.94 1.01
C SER A 145 11.35 -7.76 1.48
N ARG A 146 11.01 -6.55 1.06
CA ARG A 146 11.66 -5.31 1.51
C ARG A 146 11.34 -5.03 2.99
N LEU A 147 10.05 -5.07 3.35
CA LEU A 147 9.61 -4.89 4.74
C LEU A 147 10.29 -5.91 5.67
N THR A 148 10.30 -7.18 5.28
CA THR A 148 10.98 -8.25 6.04
C THR A 148 12.46 -7.94 6.23
N GLY A 149 13.18 -7.51 5.18
CA GLY A 149 14.59 -7.15 5.28
C GLY A 149 14.84 -5.99 6.25
N TRP A 150 14.01 -4.97 6.21
CA TRP A 150 14.13 -3.80 7.09
C TRP A 150 13.68 -4.07 8.51
N GLU A 151 12.55 -4.75 8.71
CA GLU A 151 12.05 -5.13 10.03
C GLU A 151 13.03 -6.02 10.80
N HIS A 152 13.68 -6.95 10.10
CA HIS A 152 14.74 -7.80 10.71
C HIS A 152 16.07 -7.07 10.92
N SER A 153 16.32 -5.94 10.28
CA SER A 153 17.55 -5.15 10.45
C SER A 153 17.37 -3.99 11.43
N LEU A 154 16.25 -3.28 11.35
CA LEU A 154 15.99 -2.04 12.09
C LEU A 154 14.81 -2.15 13.07
N GLY A 155 13.97 -3.18 12.96
CA GLY A 155 12.71 -3.29 13.70
C GLY A 155 11.55 -2.50 13.09
N TYR A 156 11.77 -1.74 12.01
CA TYR A 156 10.77 -0.91 11.33
C TYR A 156 11.15 -0.66 9.87
N SER A 157 10.23 -0.07 9.10
CA SER A 157 10.44 0.35 7.72
C SER A 157 10.75 1.85 7.67
N PRO A 158 11.98 2.28 7.34
CA PRO A 158 12.34 3.68 7.32
C PRO A 158 11.70 4.43 6.14
N ALA A 159 11.62 5.76 6.27
CA ALA A 159 11.20 6.69 5.22
C ALA A 159 12.34 7.66 4.91
N SER A 160 12.61 7.87 3.61
CA SER A 160 13.63 8.81 3.16
C SER A 160 13.18 10.27 3.35
N ASP A 161 14.01 11.08 3.99
CA ASP A 161 13.75 12.52 4.15
C ASP A 161 14.25 13.33 2.94
N LEU A 162 13.44 13.32 1.88
CA LEU A 162 13.76 14.06 0.66
C LEU A 162 13.77 15.58 0.83
N ALA A 163 13.18 16.09 1.92
CA ALA A 163 13.14 17.53 2.16
C ALA A 163 14.52 18.10 2.53
N HIS A 164 15.37 17.30 3.15
CA HIS A 164 16.66 17.76 3.70
C HIS A 164 17.86 16.98 3.16
N THR A 165 17.65 15.94 2.34
CA THR A 165 18.77 15.11 1.83
C THR A 165 19.70 15.88 0.91
N ASP A 166 21.01 15.62 1.03
CA ASP A 166 22.07 16.12 0.17
C ASP A 166 22.50 15.09 -0.89
N CYS A 167 22.25 13.81 -0.65
CA CYS A 167 22.51 12.74 -1.61
C CYS A 167 21.48 11.61 -1.48
N ILE A 168 20.85 11.23 -2.59
CA ILE A 168 19.96 10.08 -2.63
C ILE A 168 20.37 9.10 -3.72
N MET A 169 20.46 7.82 -3.37
CA MET A 169 20.64 6.72 -4.30
C MET A 169 19.36 5.92 -4.46
N TYR A 170 18.67 6.06 -5.59
CA TYR A 170 17.48 5.26 -5.92
C TYR A 170 17.88 3.91 -6.51
N LEU A 171 17.46 2.83 -5.85
CA LEU A 171 17.72 1.45 -6.23
C LEU A 171 16.50 0.81 -6.86
N GLY A 172 16.56 0.51 -8.16
CA GLY A 172 15.45 -0.16 -8.88
C GLY A 172 14.15 0.65 -8.96
N ARG A 173 14.21 1.97 -8.76
CA ARG A 173 13.06 2.85 -8.71
C ARG A 173 13.15 3.98 -9.73
N SER A 174 12.08 4.22 -10.48
CA SER A 174 11.94 5.41 -11.30
C SER A 174 10.85 6.33 -10.74
N ILE A 175 11.26 7.36 -10.00
CA ILE A 175 10.34 8.35 -9.42
C ILE A 175 9.50 9.03 -10.52
N VAL A 176 10.16 9.43 -11.60
CA VAL A 176 9.53 10.20 -12.69
C VAL A 176 8.51 9.36 -13.46
N ASP A 177 8.83 8.07 -13.72
CA ASP A 177 7.98 7.23 -14.58
C ASP A 177 6.83 6.54 -13.82
N SER A 178 7.00 6.25 -12.52
CA SER A 178 6.10 5.32 -11.84
C SER A 178 5.79 5.65 -10.37
N SER A 179 6.23 6.83 -9.88
CA SER A 179 5.99 7.20 -8.50
C SER A 179 4.78 8.13 -8.33
N THR A 180 4.59 8.59 -7.10
CA THR A 180 3.55 9.55 -6.73
C THR A 180 3.95 10.96 -7.16
N MET A 181 2.97 11.82 -7.43
CA MET A 181 3.27 13.21 -7.80
C MET A 181 4.00 13.95 -6.69
N GLY A 182 3.64 13.73 -5.42
CA GLY A 182 4.37 14.31 -4.29
C GLY A 182 5.84 13.89 -4.24
N ALA A 183 6.18 12.63 -4.56
CA ALA A 183 7.57 12.19 -4.62
C ALA A 183 8.33 12.83 -5.80
N VAL A 184 7.66 13.07 -6.94
CA VAL A 184 8.26 13.80 -8.08
C VAL A 184 8.53 15.26 -7.70
N ASP A 185 7.59 15.90 -7.00
CA ASP A 185 7.75 17.27 -6.51
C ASP A 185 8.92 17.35 -5.50
N ALA A 186 8.98 16.43 -4.53
CA ALA A 186 10.07 16.36 -3.54
C ALA A 186 11.44 16.14 -4.20
N LEU A 187 11.53 15.27 -5.21
CA LEU A 187 12.77 15.05 -5.97
C LEU A 187 13.21 16.33 -6.69
N ASN A 188 12.29 17.04 -7.33
CA ASN A 188 12.59 18.29 -8.04
C ASN A 188 13.07 19.38 -7.06
N ASP A 189 12.44 19.46 -5.88
CA ASP A 189 12.81 20.42 -4.84
C ASP A 189 14.20 20.08 -4.25
N ALA A 190 14.53 18.79 -4.01
CA ALA A 190 15.85 18.34 -3.58
C ALA A 190 16.93 18.71 -4.62
N ARG A 191 16.67 18.42 -5.89
CA ARG A 191 17.60 18.84 -6.98
C ARG A 191 17.77 20.36 -7.06
N GLY A 192 16.69 21.11 -6.86
CA GLY A 192 16.73 22.58 -6.82
C GLY A 192 17.62 23.13 -5.70
N ARG A 193 17.79 22.39 -4.61
CA ARG A 193 18.72 22.71 -3.51
C ARG A 193 20.16 22.27 -3.79
N GLY A 194 20.39 21.46 -4.82
CA GLY A 194 21.70 20.94 -5.17
C GLY A 194 22.00 19.52 -4.70
N ALA A 195 20.99 18.82 -4.16
CA ALA A 195 21.13 17.44 -3.76
C ALA A 195 21.56 16.53 -4.93
N LYS A 196 22.49 15.62 -4.67
CA LYS A 196 22.98 14.65 -5.64
C LYS A 196 21.99 13.51 -5.81
N ILE A 197 21.72 13.16 -7.06
CA ILE A 197 20.80 12.08 -7.41
C ILE A 197 21.58 10.96 -8.11
N ILE A 198 21.64 9.81 -7.47
CA ILE A 198 22.23 8.59 -8.03
C ILE A 198 21.07 7.64 -8.35
N VAL A 199 21.06 7.04 -9.54
CA VAL A 199 20.03 6.09 -9.95
C VAL A 199 20.67 4.78 -10.36
N VAL A 200 20.31 3.70 -9.70
CA VAL A 200 20.70 2.33 -10.02
C VAL A 200 19.54 1.65 -10.75
N ALA A 201 19.69 1.40 -12.04
CA ALA A 201 18.66 0.81 -12.86
C ALA A 201 19.23 0.17 -14.13
N PRO A 202 18.65 -0.95 -14.60
CA PRO A 202 19.14 -1.63 -15.83
C PRO A 202 18.84 -0.84 -17.10
N ARG A 203 17.87 0.06 -17.09
CA ARG A 203 17.49 0.93 -18.20
C ARG A 203 17.61 2.41 -17.83
N ARG A 204 17.86 3.26 -18.82
CA ARG A 204 17.85 4.70 -18.63
C ARG A 204 16.40 5.20 -18.54
N SER A 205 15.84 5.15 -17.33
CA SER A 205 14.49 5.63 -17.00
C SER A 205 14.43 7.17 -17.00
N GLY A 206 13.21 7.72 -16.81
CA GLY A 206 13.05 9.17 -16.63
C GLY A 206 13.86 9.69 -15.45
N SER A 207 13.91 8.97 -14.34
CA SER A 207 14.77 9.34 -13.19
C SER A 207 16.25 9.23 -13.52
N ALA A 208 16.68 8.19 -14.22
CA ALA A 208 18.08 8.04 -14.65
C ALA A 208 18.52 9.13 -15.64
N ALA A 209 17.59 9.66 -16.42
CA ALA A 209 17.87 10.78 -17.33
C ALA A 209 18.08 12.12 -16.61
N LEU A 210 17.57 12.25 -15.37
CA LEU A 210 17.71 13.41 -14.50
C LEU A 210 18.81 13.26 -13.44
N ALA A 211 19.40 12.06 -13.32
CA ALA A 211 20.40 11.75 -12.30
C ALA A 211 21.76 12.40 -12.62
N ASP A 212 22.50 12.76 -11.56
CA ASP A 212 23.91 13.14 -11.64
C ASP A 212 24.77 11.92 -11.99
N ARG A 213 24.38 10.74 -11.49
CA ARG A 213 25.03 9.45 -11.78
C ARG A 213 24.00 8.38 -12.05
N TRP A 214 24.16 7.65 -13.16
CA TRP A 214 23.37 6.46 -13.49
C TRP A 214 24.25 5.22 -13.54
N LEU A 215 23.99 4.29 -12.62
CA LEU A 215 24.65 3.00 -12.55
C LEU A 215 23.79 1.95 -13.26
N ARG A 216 24.30 1.42 -14.37
CA ARG A 216 23.60 0.39 -15.14
C ARG A 216 23.89 -0.99 -14.54
N VAL A 217 23.04 -1.39 -13.60
CA VAL A 217 23.17 -2.69 -12.92
C VAL A 217 22.57 -3.83 -13.76
N ARG A 218 23.21 -5.02 -13.72
CA ARG A 218 22.60 -6.25 -14.21
C ARG A 218 21.38 -6.59 -13.37
N PRO A 219 20.20 -6.87 -13.99
CA PRO A 219 18.99 -7.21 -13.23
C PRO A 219 19.22 -8.32 -12.20
N GLY A 220 18.80 -8.10 -10.96
CA GLY A 220 18.94 -9.04 -9.85
C GLY A 220 20.31 -9.04 -9.15
N CYS A 221 21.23 -8.15 -9.53
CA CYS A 221 22.56 -8.06 -8.96
C CYS A 221 22.78 -6.80 -8.09
N ASP A 222 21.70 -6.12 -7.71
CA ASP A 222 21.75 -4.95 -6.83
C ASP A 222 22.42 -5.24 -5.49
N LEU A 223 22.25 -6.46 -4.95
CA LEU A 223 22.92 -6.89 -3.73
C LEU A 223 24.46 -6.82 -3.85
N ALA A 224 25.01 -7.29 -4.97
CA ALA A 224 26.47 -7.26 -5.17
C ALA A 224 27.02 -5.82 -5.23
N LEU A 225 26.29 -4.90 -5.87
CA LEU A 225 26.63 -3.48 -5.87
C LEU A 225 26.66 -2.90 -4.46
N LEU A 226 25.63 -3.16 -3.65
CA LEU A 226 25.55 -2.66 -2.27
C LEU A 226 26.66 -3.24 -1.38
N LEU A 227 27.00 -4.52 -1.54
CA LEU A 227 28.10 -5.15 -0.82
C LEU A 227 29.44 -4.56 -1.23
N GLY A 228 29.65 -4.24 -2.53
CA GLY A 228 30.83 -3.53 -2.99
C GLY A 228 30.95 -2.11 -2.42
N ILE A 229 29.82 -1.39 -2.30
CA ILE A 229 29.77 -0.08 -1.62
C ILE A 229 30.13 -0.25 -0.14
N ALA A 230 29.56 -1.24 0.56
CA ALA A 230 29.85 -1.51 1.96
C ALA A 230 31.34 -1.85 2.17
N HIS A 231 31.95 -2.62 1.27
CA HIS A 231 33.39 -2.86 1.27
C HIS A 231 34.20 -1.56 1.28
N VAL A 232 33.88 -0.63 0.37
CA VAL A 232 34.61 0.64 0.27
C VAL A 232 34.43 1.47 1.54
N LEU A 233 33.20 1.58 2.06
CA LEU A 233 32.92 2.30 3.31
C LEU A 233 33.74 1.77 4.48
N VAL A 234 33.89 0.46 4.60
CA VAL A 234 34.67 -0.18 5.69
C VAL A 234 36.17 -0.08 5.43
N SER A 235 36.64 -0.43 4.23
CA SER A 235 38.07 -0.53 3.93
C SER A 235 38.80 0.83 3.82
N GLU A 236 38.04 1.88 3.45
CA GLU A 236 38.57 3.25 3.38
C GLU A 236 38.25 4.08 4.64
N ASP A 237 37.66 3.43 5.68
CA ASP A 237 37.34 4.08 6.95
C ASP A 237 36.35 5.26 6.79
N LEU A 238 35.33 5.10 5.94
CA LEU A 238 34.36 6.12 5.58
C LEU A 238 33.01 5.97 6.30
N TYR A 239 32.88 5.01 7.22
CA TYR A 239 31.67 4.79 8.00
C TYR A 239 31.61 5.68 9.24
N ASP A 240 30.42 5.90 9.79
CA ASP A 240 30.22 6.66 11.03
C ASP A 240 30.57 5.79 12.25
N HIS A 241 31.75 6.04 12.83
CA HIS A 241 32.26 5.31 13.99
C HIS A 241 31.37 5.45 15.22
N GLU A 242 30.90 6.68 15.52
CA GLU A 242 30.08 6.93 16.71
C GLU A 242 28.75 6.20 16.62
N PHE A 243 28.12 6.25 15.45
CA PHE A 243 26.87 5.53 15.20
C PHE A 243 27.05 4.01 15.28
N VAL A 244 28.10 3.50 14.63
CA VAL A 244 28.40 2.05 14.59
C VAL A 244 28.72 1.53 15.99
N ASP A 245 29.60 2.19 16.73
CA ASP A 245 29.99 1.77 18.09
C ASP A 245 28.80 1.77 19.05
N ARG A 246 27.85 2.69 18.85
CA ARG A 246 26.72 2.87 19.76
C ARG A 246 25.52 1.97 19.45
N TYR A 247 25.25 1.71 18.17
CA TYR A 247 23.98 1.11 17.76
C TYR A 247 24.09 -0.19 16.97
N VAL A 248 25.30 -0.58 16.54
CA VAL A 248 25.48 -1.76 15.68
C VAL A 248 26.09 -2.92 16.49
N THR A 249 25.56 -4.10 16.30
CA THR A 249 26.13 -5.35 16.81
C THR A 249 26.66 -6.19 15.65
N GLY A 250 27.80 -6.86 15.83
CA GLY A 250 28.41 -7.73 14.81
C GLY A 250 29.20 -6.98 13.73
N PHE A 251 29.69 -5.77 14.05
CA PHE A 251 30.48 -4.99 13.08
C PHE A 251 31.80 -5.67 12.70
N ASP A 252 32.50 -6.31 13.66
CA ASP A 252 33.77 -7.00 13.38
C ASP A 252 33.59 -8.15 12.40
N GLU A 253 32.52 -8.94 12.56
CA GLU A 253 32.17 -10.03 11.64
C GLU A 253 31.78 -9.48 10.26
N LEU A 254 31.08 -8.35 10.23
CA LEU A 254 30.75 -7.66 9.00
C LEU A 254 32.02 -7.17 8.28
N ALA A 255 32.92 -6.49 8.99
CA ALA A 255 34.16 -5.96 8.44
C ALA A 255 35.05 -7.09 7.86
N GLN A 256 35.11 -8.22 8.59
CA GLN A 256 35.80 -9.42 8.10
C GLN A 256 35.14 -9.95 6.80
N ALA A 257 33.83 -10.09 6.77
CA ALA A 257 33.10 -10.56 5.59
C ALA A 257 33.22 -9.59 4.42
N ALA A 258 33.16 -8.27 4.68
CA ALA A 258 33.26 -7.22 3.69
C ALA A 258 34.59 -7.26 2.92
N SER A 259 35.66 -7.78 3.51
CA SER A 259 36.97 -7.91 2.85
C SER A 259 36.92 -8.71 1.54
N ALA A 260 35.95 -9.60 1.37
CA ALA A 260 35.75 -10.40 0.16
C ALA A 260 34.89 -9.71 -0.92
N TRP A 261 34.20 -8.63 -0.59
CA TRP A 261 33.25 -7.96 -1.50
C TRP A 261 33.88 -6.78 -2.25
N THR A 262 35.12 -7.00 -2.77
CA THR A 262 35.85 -5.91 -3.42
C THR A 262 35.06 -5.29 -4.59
N PRO A 263 35.33 -4.03 -4.97
CA PRO A 263 34.69 -3.40 -6.12
C PRO A 263 34.85 -4.21 -7.42
N GLU A 264 35.97 -4.90 -7.63
CA GLU A 264 36.21 -5.76 -8.79
C GLU A 264 35.36 -7.03 -8.76
N TRP A 265 35.19 -7.63 -7.56
CA TRP A 265 34.23 -8.73 -7.39
C TRP A 265 32.81 -8.25 -7.70
N ALA A 266 32.39 -7.11 -7.15
CA ALA A 266 31.06 -6.55 -7.38
C ALA A 266 30.85 -6.23 -8.87
N GLU A 267 31.84 -5.64 -9.57
CA GLU A 267 31.81 -5.41 -11.02
C GLU A 267 31.54 -6.70 -11.79
N SER A 268 32.25 -7.78 -11.46
CA SER A 268 32.07 -9.08 -12.12
C SER A 268 30.66 -9.63 -11.99
N MET A 269 29.95 -9.29 -10.89
CA MET A 269 28.59 -9.74 -10.59
C MET A 269 27.51 -8.84 -11.17
N CYS A 270 27.70 -7.52 -11.10
CA CYS A 270 26.61 -6.57 -11.35
C CYS A 270 26.79 -5.72 -12.61
N ASP A 271 27.91 -5.84 -13.34
CA ASP A 271 28.29 -5.07 -14.54
C ASP A 271 28.48 -3.55 -14.30
N VAL A 272 28.53 -3.11 -13.04
CA VAL A 272 28.89 -1.73 -12.70
C VAL A 272 30.39 -1.64 -12.52
N PRO A 273 31.12 -0.75 -13.24
CA PRO A 273 32.57 -0.65 -13.13
C PRO A 273 33.03 -0.40 -11.69
N ALA A 274 34.12 -1.06 -11.27
CA ALA A 274 34.67 -0.93 -9.93
C ALA A 274 34.96 0.54 -9.55
N ALA A 275 35.47 1.32 -10.48
CA ALA A 275 35.70 2.75 -10.28
C ALA A 275 34.42 3.54 -9.97
N GLU A 276 33.31 3.18 -10.60
CA GLU A 276 31.99 3.79 -10.31
C GLU A 276 31.45 3.38 -8.95
N ILE A 277 31.69 2.13 -8.52
CA ILE A 277 31.31 1.64 -7.18
C ILE A 277 32.05 2.44 -6.11
N VAL A 278 33.37 2.59 -6.26
CA VAL A 278 34.22 3.38 -5.34
C VAL A 278 33.76 4.84 -5.32
N ALA A 279 33.57 5.45 -6.49
CA ALA A 279 33.12 6.84 -6.58
C ALA A 279 31.75 7.05 -5.91
N THR A 280 30.82 6.10 -6.06
CA THR A 280 29.49 6.15 -5.45
C THR A 280 29.57 6.04 -3.92
N ALA A 281 30.36 5.12 -3.40
CA ALA A 281 30.56 4.98 -1.95
C ALA A 281 31.11 6.25 -1.31
N ARG A 282 32.12 6.86 -1.94
CA ARG A 282 32.72 8.13 -1.48
C ARG A 282 31.75 9.32 -1.60
N GLU A 283 30.91 9.35 -2.63
CA GLU A 283 29.90 10.39 -2.82
C GLU A 283 28.80 10.32 -1.73
N LEU A 284 28.34 9.12 -1.41
CA LEU A 284 27.41 8.88 -0.30
C LEU A 284 28.03 9.28 1.05
N ALA A 285 29.27 8.83 1.32
CA ALA A 285 29.97 9.15 2.56
C ALA A 285 30.23 10.66 2.73
N ALA A 286 30.52 11.37 1.64
CA ALA A 286 30.75 12.81 1.68
C ALA A 286 29.47 13.62 2.01
N ALA A 287 28.29 13.06 1.75
CA ALA A 287 27.00 13.67 2.06
C ALA A 287 26.41 13.19 3.42
N ALA A 288 26.98 12.13 4.00
CA ALA A 288 26.49 11.58 5.28
C ALA A 288 26.60 12.61 6.41
N PRO A 289 25.64 12.62 7.38
CA PRO A 289 24.49 11.72 7.50
C PRO A 289 23.24 12.12 6.69
N ALA A 290 23.29 13.22 5.92
CA ALA A 290 22.19 13.66 5.05
C ALA A 290 22.17 12.92 3.71
N ALA A 291 22.43 11.62 3.73
CA ALA A 291 22.40 10.73 2.58
C ALA A 291 21.45 9.55 2.82
N VAL A 292 20.91 8.96 1.75
CA VAL A 292 20.03 7.80 1.88
C VAL A 292 20.03 6.92 0.65
N VAL A 293 20.00 5.60 0.86
CA VAL A 293 19.76 4.60 -0.18
C VAL A 293 18.27 4.20 -0.16
N ASP A 294 17.55 4.49 -1.24
CA ASP A 294 16.10 4.33 -1.31
C ASP A 294 15.69 3.34 -2.40
N ALA A 295 15.15 2.18 -2.01
CA ALA A 295 14.45 1.25 -2.92
C ALA A 295 13.00 1.67 -3.17
N GLY A 296 12.56 2.74 -2.55
CA GLY A 296 11.21 3.24 -2.58
C GLY A 296 10.25 2.49 -1.68
N PHE A 297 9.32 3.23 -1.10
CA PHE A 297 8.32 2.68 -0.19
C PHE A 297 7.44 1.62 -0.87
N HIS A 298 6.98 1.89 -2.08
CA HIS A 298 6.19 0.96 -2.88
C HIS A 298 6.93 0.46 -4.11
N GLY A 299 8.20 0.72 -4.17
CA GLY A 299 9.04 0.40 -5.32
C GLY A 299 9.95 -0.80 -5.11
N GLY A 300 9.74 -1.56 -4.04
CA GLY A 300 10.45 -2.81 -3.78
C GLY A 300 10.41 -3.80 -4.95
N ILE A 301 9.51 -3.56 -5.88
CA ILE A 301 9.39 -4.29 -7.15
C ILE A 301 10.70 -4.24 -7.95
N GLY A 302 11.45 -3.15 -7.92
CA GLY A 302 12.74 -3.04 -8.60
C GLY A 302 13.82 -3.95 -8.04
N ILE A 303 13.67 -4.40 -6.79
CA ILE A 303 14.57 -5.36 -6.13
C ILE A 303 13.88 -6.69 -5.81
N ALA A 304 12.70 -6.96 -6.36
CA ALA A 304 11.88 -8.15 -6.10
C ALA A 304 12.40 -9.38 -6.87
N TYR A 305 13.65 -9.76 -6.61
CA TYR A 305 14.27 -10.99 -7.09
C TYR A 305 14.36 -12.04 -5.96
N ALA A 306 14.90 -13.21 -6.25
CA ALA A 306 15.06 -14.27 -5.26
C ALA A 306 15.87 -13.85 -4.02
N ASN A 307 16.79 -12.89 -4.17
CA ASN A 307 17.60 -12.32 -3.10
C ASN A 307 17.05 -10.99 -2.52
N SER A 308 15.81 -10.62 -2.82
CA SER A 308 15.27 -9.29 -2.49
C SER A 308 15.30 -8.95 -1.00
N THR A 309 15.03 -9.92 -0.12
CA THR A 309 15.14 -9.72 1.34
C THR A 309 16.56 -9.36 1.77
N GLN A 310 17.58 -10.02 1.19
CA GLN A 310 18.98 -9.71 1.48
C GLN A 310 19.40 -8.37 0.86
N THR A 311 18.87 -8.03 -0.31
CA THR A 311 19.09 -6.71 -0.92
C THR A 311 18.52 -5.59 -0.03
N ALA A 312 17.33 -5.77 0.53
CA ALA A 312 16.74 -4.82 1.46
C ALA A 312 17.57 -4.67 2.76
N ARG A 313 18.12 -5.78 3.28
CA ARG A 313 19.07 -5.74 4.41
C ARG A 313 20.35 -4.99 4.05
N ALA A 314 20.87 -5.19 2.83
CA ALA A 314 22.07 -4.49 2.38
C ALA A 314 21.85 -2.99 2.17
N ILE A 315 20.63 -2.55 1.82
CA ILE A 315 20.25 -1.13 1.83
C ILE A 315 20.36 -0.58 3.25
N CYS A 316 19.74 -1.24 4.24
CA CYS A 316 19.87 -0.84 5.65
C CYS A 316 21.33 -0.82 6.10
N LEU A 317 22.13 -1.79 5.67
CA LEU A 317 23.56 -1.85 6.00
C LEU A 317 24.29 -0.60 5.54
N VAL A 318 24.08 -0.17 4.31
CA VAL A 318 24.74 1.04 3.78
C VAL A 318 24.29 2.28 4.55
N ASP A 319 22.98 2.45 4.78
CA ASP A 319 22.44 3.58 5.55
C ASP A 319 22.94 3.59 7.00
N VAL A 320 23.09 2.41 7.63
CA VAL A 320 23.66 2.25 8.97
C VAL A 320 25.14 2.61 9.00
N LEU A 321 25.96 2.13 8.05
CA LEU A 321 27.37 2.47 7.97
C LEU A 321 27.59 3.97 7.78
N LEU A 322 26.71 4.64 7.04
CA LEU A 322 26.74 6.08 6.83
C LEU A 322 26.20 6.91 8.01
N GLY A 323 25.67 6.27 9.08
CA GLY A 323 25.04 6.96 10.20
C GLY A 323 23.76 7.72 9.83
N CYS A 324 23.11 7.34 8.71
CA CYS A 324 21.96 8.09 8.17
C CYS A 324 20.64 7.78 8.86
N ILE A 325 20.59 6.73 9.70
CA ILE A 325 19.36 6.31 10.37
C ILE A 325 18.99 7.26 11.50
N GLY A 326 17.77 7.82 11.45
CA GLY A 326 17.29 8.78 12.43
C GLY A 326 17.82 10.22 12.26
N HIS A 327 18.61 10.50 11.21
CA HIS A 327 19.10 11.81 10.88
C HIS A 327 18.24 12.55 9.86
N GLU A 328 18.12 13.87 10.03
CA GLU A 328 17.52 14.77 9.03
C GLU A 328 18.28 14.64 7.71
N GLY A 329 17.56 14.47 6.62
CA GLY A 329 18.13 14.20 5.29
C GLY A 329 18.49 12.74 5.02
N GLY A 330 18.40 11.88 6.01
CA GLY A 330 18.66 10.44 5.92
C GLY A 330 17.39 9.60 5.91
N ALA A 331 17.44 8.45 6.57
CA ALA A 331 16.35 7.49 6.70
C ALA A 331 15.69 7.61 8.09
N LEU A 332 14.55 8.27 8.14
CA LEU A 332 13.82 8.52 9.38
C LEU A 332 12.92 7.34 9.76
N ASN A 333 12.72 7.15 11.07
CA ASN A 333 11.64 6.30 11.56
C ASN A 333 10.33 7.10 11.45
N PRO A 334 9.47 6.84 10.45
CA PRO A 334 8.20 7.53 10.39
C PRO A 334 7.39 7.21 11.65
N PRO A 335 6.53 8.13 12.14
CA PRO A 335 5.60 7.82 13.21
C PRO A 335 4.73 6.65 12.76
N THR A 336 5.11 5.46 13.18
CA THR A 336 4.54 4.22 12.66
C THR A 336 3.34 3.80 13.46
N PRO A 337 2.44 3.32 12.71
CA PRO A 337 1.49 4.13 11.97
C PRO A 337 0.85 5.05 12.99
N LEU A 338 0.49 6.26 12.63
CA LEU A 338 -0.32 7.11 13.50
C LEU A 338 -1.45 6.25 14.07
N VAL A 339 -1.38 5.95 15.38
CA VAL A 339 -2.35 5.06 16.02
C VAL A 339 -3.63 5.84 16.18
N LEU A 340 -4.49 5.71 15.18
CA LEU A 340 -5.83 6.25 15.21
C LEU A 340 -6.63 5.59 16.34
N GLY A 341 -7.57 6.31 16.95
CA GLY A 341 -8.50 5.73 17.88
C GLY A 341 -9.37 4.64 17.24
N ASP A 342 -10.08 3.91 18.06
CA ASP A 342 -11.05 2.90 17.61
C ASP A 342 -12.40 3.14 18.28
N LEU A 343 -13.43 2.48 17.78
CA LEU A 343 -14.75 2.51 18.36
C LEU A 343 -14.74 2.04 19.82
N ASP A 344 -15.48 2.74 20.66
CA ASP A 344 -15.62 2.38 22.07
C ASP A 344 -16.34 1.00 22.19
N PRO A 345 -15.66 -0.04 22.69
CA PRO A 345 -16.25 -1.39 22.78
C PRO A 345 -17.41 -1.49 23.79
N THR A 346 -17.63 -0.46 24.61
CA THR A 346 -18.80 -0.42 25.51
C THR A 346 -20.06 0.05 24.80
N ARG A 347 -19.92 0.72 23.65
CA ARG A 347 -21.03 1.21 22.82
C ARG A 347 -21.24 0.38 21.56
N PHE A 348 -20.17 -0.17 21.01
CA PHE A 348 -20.18 -0.87 19.72
C PHE A 348 -19.63 -2.29 19.89
N ALA A 349 -20.42 -3.29 19.56
CA ALA A 349 -19.96 -4.67 19.62
C ALA A 349 -18.69 -4.84 18.75
N THR A 350 -17.63 -5.37 19.34
CA THR A 350 -16.35 -5.55 18.67
C THR A 350 -16.05 -7.02 18.48
N PRO A 351 -15.80 -7.50 17.25
CA PRO A 351 -15.44 -8.89 17.03
C PRO A 351 -14.11 -9.22 17.68
N SER A 352 -13.99 -10.45 18.18
CA SER A 352 -12.70 -10.96 18.64
C SER A 352 -11.74 -11.05 17.47
N MET A 353 -10.56 -10.43 17.61
CA MET A 353 -9.51 -10.58 16.59
C MET A 353 -8.95 -12.00 16.66
N PRO A 354 -9.00 -12.79 15.57
CA PRO A 354 -8.38 -14.10 15.53
C PRO A 354 -6.86 -13.98 15.75
N ARG A 355 -6.31 -14.81 16.63
CA ARG A 355 -4.87 -14.81 16.99
C ARG A 355 -4.06 -15.85 16.23
N GLU A 356 -4.72 -16.61 15.38
CA GLU A 356 -4.09 -17.67 14.62
C GLU A 356 -3.34 -17.10 13.41
N PRO A 357 -2.18 -17.66 13.05
CA PRO A 357 -1.47 -17.32 11.84
C PRO A 357 -2.35 -17.48 10.59
N LYS A 358 -2.17 -16.62 9.60
CA LYS A 358 -2.83 -16.77 8.30
C LYS A 358 -2.36 -18.04 7.59
N LEU A 359 -3.23 -18.62 6.78
CA LEU A 359 -2.90 -19.84 6.02
C LEU A 359 -1.66 -19.62 5.13
N GLY A 360 -0.76 -20.60 5.11
CA GLY A 360 0.46 -20.60 4.31
C GLY A 360 1.61 -19.79 4.90
N SER A 361 1.43 -19.08 6.03
CA SER A 361 2.50 -18.29 6.68
C SER A 361 3.64 -19.15 7.19
N GLU A 362 3.37 -20.41 7.58
CA GLU A 362 4.37 -21.37 8.06
C GLU A 362 5.47 -21.66 7.04
N ARG A 363 5.22 -21.41 5.76
CA ARG A 363 6.19 -21.61 4.66
C ARG A 363 7.23 -20.49 4.56
N TYR A 364 6.99 -19.37 5.22
CA TYR A 364 7.79 -18.15 5.13
C TYR A 364 8.13 -17.62 6.53
N PRO A 365 9.05 -18.30 7.25
CA PRO A 365 9.28 -18.05 8.68
C PRO A 365 9.85 -16.66 9.01
N LEU A 366 10.35 -15.92 8.01
CA LEU A 366 10.83 -14.54 8.19
C LEU A 366 9.70 -13.52 8.06
N VAL A 367 8.55 -13.89 7.52
CA VAL A 367 7.40 -12.98 7.35
C VAL A 367 6.54 -13.06 8.60
N ASP A 368 6.08 -11.89 9.09
CA ASP A 368 5.09 -11.85 10.18
C ASP A 368 3.87 -12.73 9.82
N PRO A 369 3.60 -13.79 10.60
CA PRO A 369 2.53 -14.74 10.31
C PRO A 369 1.13 -14.11 10.38
N MET A 370 0.98 -12.98 11.08
CA MET A 370 -0.28 -12.22 11.14
C MET A 370 -0.46 -11.32 9.92
N ARG A 371 0.62 -10.91 9.26
CA ARG A 371 0.57 -10.22 7.96
C ARG A 371 0.22 -11.21 6.85
N GLY A 372 0.91 -12.36 6.80
CA GLY A 372 0.79 -13.37 5.75
C GLY A 372 1.19 -12.85 4.37
N LEU A 373 0.98 -13.67 3.36
CA LEU A 373 1.28 -13.35 1.95
C LEU A 373 0.07 -13.66 1.07
N CYS A 374 -0.40 -12.70 0.28
CA CYS A 374 -1.49 -12.94 -0.66
C CYS A 374 -1.18 -14.02 -1.70
N THR A 375 0.09 -14.26 -2.00
CA THR A 375 0.54 -15.32 -2.90
C THR A 375 0.32 -16.72 -2.35
N THR A 376 0.15 -16.89 -1.03
CA THR A 376 -0.16 -18.20 -0.42
C THR A 376 -1.62 -18.61 -0.59
N ILE A 377 -2.51 -17.67 -0.95
CA ILE A 377 -3.94 -17.94 -1.20
C ILE A 377 -4.11 -19.09 -2.21
N GLY A 378 -3.40 -19.01 -3.34
CA GLY A 378 -3.48 -20.03 -4.38
C GLY A 378 -3.05 -21.42 -3.90
N GLN A 379 -2.01 -21.48 -3.08
CA GLN A 379 -1.53 -22.73 -2.48
C GLN A 379 -2.53 -23.30 -1.46
N SER A 380 -3.15 -22.44 -0.66
CA SER A 380 -4.16 -22.83 0.31
C SER A 380 -5.47 -23.32 -0.34
N ILE A 381 -5.86 -22.72 -1.49
CA ILE A 381 -6.98 -23.21 -2.29
C ILE A 381 -6.65 -24.61 -2.85
N PHE A 382 -5.47 -24.76 -3.45
CA PHE A 382 -5.05 -26.03 -4.04
C PHE A 382 -4.92 -27.15 -3.00
N ALA A 383 -4.51 -26.82 -1.76
CA ALA A 383 -4.47 -27.76 -0.65
C ALA A 383 -5.87 -28.12 -0.09
N GLY A 384 -6.91 -27.36 -0.45
CA GLY A 384 -8.26 -27.53 0.10
C GLY A 384 -8.49 -26.90 1.46
N ASP A 385 -7.52 -26.12 1.96
CA ASP A 385 -7.59 -25.43 3.24
C ASP A 385 -8.46 -24.19 3.16
N LEU A 386 -8.45 -23.49 2.01
CA LEU A 386 -9.27 -22.32 1.71
C LEU A 386 -10.37 -22.72 0.72
N ARG A 387 -11.63 -22.52 1.09
CA ARG A 387 -12.80 -22.95 0.33
C ARG A 387 -13.69 -21.79 -0.11
N GLY A 388 -13.72 -20.70 0.66
CA GLY A 388 -14.45 -19.48 0.33
C GLY A 388 -13.50 -18.28 0.25
N LEU A 389 -13.61 -17.47 -0.81
CA LEU A 389 -12.79 -16.26 -0.98
C LEU A 389 -13.65 -15.08 -1.37
N ILE A 390 -13.49 -13.98 -0.64
CA ILE A 390 -14.01 -12.67 -1.00
C ILE A 390 -12.86 -11.83 -1.57
N VAL A 391 -13.06 -11.25 -2.74
CA VAL A 391 -12.11 -10.38 -3.41
C VAL A 391 -12.67 -8.96 -3.40
N TYR A 392 -12.03 -8.05 -2.68
CA TYR A 392 -12.48 -6.67 -2.56
C TYR A 392 -11.49 -5.70 -3.23
N ALA A 393 -11.96 -4.96 -4.23
CA ALA A 393 -11.19 -3.98 -4.99
C ALA A 393 -9.82 -4.55 -5.48
N SER A 394 -9.79 -5.82 -5.85
CA SER A 394 -8.59 -6.56 -6.24
C SER A 394 -8.87 -7.47 -7.45
N ASN A 395 -7.81 -7.83 -8.16
CA ASN A 395 -7.91 -8.72 -9.33
C ASN A 395 -6.77 -9.76 -9.31
N PRO A 396 -6.83 -10.78 -8.43
CA PRO A 396 -5.84 -11.86 -8.38
C PRO A 396 -5.64 -12.56 -9.72
N GLY A 397 -6.72 -12.71 -10.50
CA GLY A 397 -6.71 -13.33 -11.82
C GLY A 397 -5.82 -12.63 -12.87
N ALA A 398 -5.36 -11.39 -12.60
CA ALA A 398 -4.40 -10.70 -13.46
C ALA A 398 -3.24 -10.07 -12.68
N GLY A 399 -3.40 -9.77 -11.39
CA GLY A 399 -2.47 -8.97 -10.60
C GLY A 399 -1.34 -9.76 -9.94
N TYR A 400 -1.49 -11.06 -9.70
CA TYR A 400 -0.53 -11.86 -8.93
C TYR A 400 0.41 -12.72 -9.79
N GLY A 401 0.49 -12.45 -11.08
CA GLY A 401 1.30 -13.19 -12.04
C GLY A 401 0.63 -14.52 -12.48
N ASN A 402 0.98 -15.05 -13.63
CA ASN A 402 0.40 -16.26 -14.22
C ASN A 402 -1.15 -16.32 -14.15
N ALA A 403 -1.79 -15.40 -14.87
CA ALA A 403 -3.25 -15.21 -14.86
C ALA A 403 -4.03 -16.52 -15.12
N GLN A 404 -3.58 -17.38 -16.05
CA GLN A 404 -4.24 -18.65 -16.34
C GLN A 404 -4.23 -19.60 -15.13
N ALA A 405 -3.09 -19.72 -14.45
CA ALA A 405 -3.00 -20.56 -13.26
C ALA A 405 -3.91 -20.02 -12.13
N TRP A 406 -3.92 -18.71 -11.92
CA TRP A 406 -4.79 -18.10 -10.91
C TRP A 406 -6.28 -18.33 -11.21
N LEU A 407 -6.72 -18.11 -12.45
CA LEU A 407 -8.12 -18.36 -12.83
C LEU A 407 -8.49 -19.83 -12.64
N GLY A 408 -7.61 -20.77 -13.00
CA GLY A 408 -7.84 -22.21 -12.79
C GLY A 408 -7.87 -22.61 -11.31
N ILE A 409 -7.09 -21.95 -10.45
CA ILE A 409 -7.10 -22.18 -9.00
C ILE A 409 -8.38 -21.60 -8.38
N LEU A 410 -8.78 -20.39 -8.73
CA LEU A 410 -10.00 -19.75 -8.23
C LEU A 410 -11.27 -20.57 -8.51
N GLN A 411 -11.30 -21.32 -9.60
CA GLN A 411 -12.40 -22.23 -9.95
C GLN A 411 -12.54 -23.45 -9.03
N GLN A 412 -11.55 -23.72 -8.15
CA GLN A 412 -11.61 -24.82 -7.18
C GLN A 412 -12.28 -24.42 -5.86
N LEU A 413 -12.61 -23.14 -5.70
CA LEU A 413 -13.34 -22.64 -4.53
C LEU A 413 -14.81 -23.09 -4.57
N ASP A 414 -15.36 -23.34 -3.38
CA ASP A 414 -16.79 -23.56 -3.21
C ASP A 414 -17.56 -22.24 -3.34
N LEU A 415 -16.92 -21.11 -2.99
CA LEU A 415 -17.51 -19.78 -3.10
C LEU A 415 -16.44 -18.74 -3.48
N LEU A 416 -16.65 -18.02 -4.58
CA LEU A 416 -15.90 -16.85 -4.96
C LEU A 416 -16.83 -15.64 -5.10
N VAL A 417 -16.63 -14.62 -4.28
CA VAL A 417 -17.36 -13.35 -4.32
C VAL A 417 -16.41 -12.22 -4.69
N THR A 418 -16.74 -11.42 -5.69
CA THR A 418 -15.99 -10.18 -6.00
C THR A 418 -16.83 -8.95 -5.68
N ILE A 419 -16.26 -7.99 -4.94
CA ILE A 419 -16.80 -6.67 -4.67
C ILE A 419 -15.89 -5.66 -5.39
N ASP A 420 -16.37 -5.05 -6.45
CA ASP A 420 -15.58 -4.14 -7.27
C ASP A 420 -16.50 -3.15 -8.02
N ILE A 421 -15.88 -2.15 -8.62
CA ILE A 421 -16.56 -1.16 -9.46
C ILE A 421 -16.59 -1.55 -10.95
N ARG A 422 -15.72 -2.49 -11.38
CA ARG A 422 -15.55 -2.88 -12.79
C ARG A 422 -15.43 -4.38 -12.97
N TRP A 423 -15.85 -4.85 -14.15
CA TRP A 423 -15.65 -6.22 -14.57
C TRP A 423 -14.17 -6.51 -14.82
N SER A 424 -13.58 -7.32 -13.95
CA SER A 424 -12.22 -7.83 -14.05
C SER A 424 -12.24 -9.32 -14.42
N GLU A 425 -11.06 -9.91 -14.69
CA GLU A 425 -10.91 -11.36 -14.92
C GLU A 425 -11.41 -12.14 -13.71
N THR A 426 -11.10 -11.69 -12.49
CA THR A 426 -11.57 -12.30 -11.25
C THR A 426 -13.09 -12.16 -11.11
N ALA A 427 -13.66 -10.98 -11.34
CA ALA A 427 -15.11 -10.78 -11.29
C ALA A 427 -15.83 -11.69 -12.30
N ARG A 428 -15.27 -11.86 -13.51
CA ARG A 428 -15.82 -12.78 -14.51
C ARG A 428 -15.70 -14.25 -14.12
N ALA A 429 -14.80 -14.61 -13.19
CA ALA A 429 -14.66 -15.97 -12.66
C ALA A 429 -15.52 -16.21 -11.41
N SER A 430 -16.07 -15.17 -10.79
CA SER A 430 -16.78 -15.25 -9.50
C SER A 430 -18.18 -15.86 -9.61
N ASP A 431 -18.68 -16.40 -8.50
CA ASP A 431 -20.07 -16.86 -8.35
C ASP A 431 -21.02 -15.68 -8.17
N PHE A 432 -20.57 -14.68 -7.36
CA PHE A 432 -21.30 -13.44 -7.12
C PHE A 432 -20.39 -12.25 -7.38
N VAL A 433 -20.97 -11.19 -7.95
CA VAL A 433 -20.29 -9.91 -8.17
C VAL A 433 -21.15 -8.79 -7.61
N LEU A 434 -20.60 -8.03 -6.68
CA LEU A 434 -21.32 -6.97 -5.95
C LEU A 434 -20.76 -5.59 -6.36
N PRO A 435 -21.63 -4.63 -6.73
CA PRO A 435 -21.23 -3.33 -7.23
C PRO A 435 -20.84 -2.36 -6.10
N ASP A 436 -19.56 -1.96 -6.02
CA ASP A 436 -19.11 -0.85 -5.19
C ASP A 436 -19.31 0.49 -5.92
N VAL A 437 -19.30 1.59 -5.17
CA VAL A 437 -19.28 2.96 -5.69
C VAL A 437 -17.84 3.41 -5.94
N THR A 438 -17.65 4.41 -6.79
CA THR A 438 -16.33 4.99 -6.97
C THR A 438 -15.92 5.83 -5.74
N TYR A 439 -14.63 6.16 -5.64
CA TYR A 439 -14.11 6.94 -4.51
C TYR A 439 -14.67 8.37 -4.42
N LEU A 440 -15.29 8.89 -5.50
CA LEU A 440 -15.91 10.20 -5.53
C LEU A 440 -17.35 10.21 -5.02
N GLU A 441 -18.01 9.04 -4.93
CA GLU A 441 -19.43 8.92 -4.67
C GLU A 441 -19.77 8.65 -3.19
N ALA A 442 -18.77 8.45 -2.34
CA ALA A 442 -18.99 8.24 -0.90
C ALA A 442 -17.82 8.78 -0.08
N ASP A 443 -18.11 9.24 1.14
CA ASP A 443 -17.09 9.50 2.16
C ASP A 443 -16.27 8.24 2.42
N ARG A 444 -14.94 8.38 2.49
CA ARG A 444 -14.02 7.25 2.68
C ARG A 444 -13.22 7.36 4.00
N GLY A 445 -13.71 8.20 4.92
CA GLY A 445 -13.18 8.34 6.27
C GLY A 445 -11.79 8.96 6.37
N VAL A 446 -11.18 8.78 7.54
CA VAL A 446 -9.87 9.32 7.89
C VAL A 446 -8.76 8.54 7.20
N GLY A 447 -7.75 9.27 6.74
CA GLY A 447 -6.51 8.72 6.22
C GLY A 447 -5.28 9.33 6.90
N THR A 448 -4.18 8.61 6.82
CA THR A 448 -2.85 9.04 7.27
C THR A 448 -1.88 9.00 6.11
N VAL A 449 -0.82 9.78 6.17
CA VAL A 449 0.22 9.73 5.14
C VAL A 449 1.02 8.45 5.30
N VAL A 450 1.14 7.69 4.22
CA VAL A 450 1.84 6.41 4.24
C VAL A 450 3.29 6.61 3.85
N GLY A 451 4.23 6.15 4.68
CA GLY A 451 5.66 6.16 4.39
C GLY A 451 6.29 7.54 4.31
N ALA A 452 5.75 8.50 5.05
CA ALA A 452 6.32 9.82 5.21
C ALA A 452 6.44 10.17 6.69
N ASN A 453 7.40 11.01 7.03
CA ASN A 453 7.54 11.58 8.37
C ASN A 453 6.52 12.72 8.54
N ASP A 454 5.24 12.37 8.64
CA ASP A 454 4.12 13.31 8.71
C ASP A 454 3.05 12.80 9.68
N ALA A 455 2.77 13.56 10.72
CA ALA A 455 1.80 13.22 11.77
C ALA A 455 0.40 13.80 11.52
N ARG A 456 0.12 14.30 10.32
CA ARG A 456 -1.19 14.86 9.99
C ARG A 456 -2.16 13.77 9.54
N VAL A 457 -3.44 14.03 9.76
CA VAL A 457 -4.56 13.24 9.26
C VAL A 457 -5.32 14.00 8.19
N PHE A 458 -6.00 13.28 7.32
CA PHE A 458 -6.88 13.89 6.32
C PHE A 458 -8.19 13.12 6.21
N TYR A 459 -9.21 13.75 5.62
CA TYR A 459 -10.50 13.14 5.36
C TYR A 459 -10.79 13.06 3.87
N ARG A 460 -11.36 11.94 3.44
CA ARG A 460 -11.73 11.68 2.05
C ARG A 460 -13.21 11.95 1.86
N ASN A 461 -13.55 13.20 1.54
CA ASN A 461 -14.93 13.62 1.32
C ASN A 461 -15.49 13.05 0.02
N ALA A 462 -16.77 12.68 0.04
CA ALA A 462 -17.55 12.48 -1.16
C ALA A 462 -17.63 13.79 -1.98
N VAL A 463 -17.47 13.68 -3.28
CA VAL A 463 -17.54 14.80 -4.22
C VAL A 463 -18.87 14.77 -4.99
N LEU A 464 -19.36 13.57 -5.26
CA LEU A 464 -20.58 13.30 -6.02
C LEU A 464 -21.56 12.49 -5.15
N PRO A 465 -22.87 12.62 -5.38
CA PRO A 465 -23.82 11.62 -4.84
C PRO A 465 -23.58 10.27 -5.52
N ILE A 466 -24.11 9.20 -4.94
CA ILE A 466 -24.17 7.90 -5.61
C ILE A 466 -25.00 8.06 -6.89
N LEU A 467 -24.41 7.71 -8.04
CA LEU A 467 -25.02 7.95 -9.36
C LEU A 467 -25.90 6.80 -9.84
N HIS A 468 -25.69 5.60 -9.28
CA HIS A 468 -26.41 4.37 -9.68
C HIS A 468 -27.06 3.75 -8.46
N ASP A 469 -28.40 3.65 -8.45
CA ASP A 469 -29.21 3.29 -7.29
C ASP A 469 -28.87 1.91 -6.69
N ASP A 470 -28.43 0.95 -7.50
CA ASP A 470 -28.06 -0.39 -7.07
C ASP A 470 -26.58 -0.55 -6.67
N THR A 471 -25.77 0.53 -6.72
CA THR A 471 -24.40 0.48 -6.21
C THR A 471 -24.34 0.90 -4.74
N ARG A 472 -23.46 0.30 -3.94
CA ARG A 472 -23.31 0.60 -2.51
C ARG A 472 -21.83 0.74 -2.13
N PRO A 473 -21.49 1.64 -1.18
CA PRO A 473 -20.13 1.67 -0.62
C PRO A 473 -19.78 0.32 0.01
N GLY A 474 -18.50 -0.08 -0.08
CA GLY A 474 -18.03 -1.35 0.48
C GLY A 474 -18.46 -1.57 1.93
N ARG A 475 -18.44 -0.51 2.78
CA ARG A 475 -18.91 -0.59 4.17
C ARG A 475 -20.37 -1.04 4.30
N GLU A 476 -21.26 -0.60 3.41
CA GLU A 476 -22.67 -1.00 3.43
C GLU A 476 -22.85 -2.44 2.92
N ILE A 477 -22.01 -2.85 1.95
CA ILE A 477 -21.97 -4.23 1.48
C ILE A 477 -21.54 -5.17 2.60
N PHE A 478 -20.46 -4.83 3.33
CA PHE A 478 -20.01 -5.65 4.46
C PHE A 478 -21.00 -5.67 5.62
N ALA A 479 -21.66 -4.55 5.92
CA ALA A 479 -22.71 -4.50 6.94
C ALA A 479 -23.92 -5.38 6.55
N GLY A 480 -24.34 -5.34 5.27
CA GLY A 480 -25.43 -6.20 4.76
C GLY A 480 -25.07 -7.69 4.82
N LEU A 481 -23.86 -8.06 4.42
CA LEU A 481 -23.35 -9.43 4.55
C LEU A 481 -23.28 -9.88 6.02
N ALA A 482 -22.82 -8.99 6.91
CA ALA A 482 -22.73 -9.28 8.34
C ALA A 482 -24.12 -9.51 8.95
N ALA A 483 -25.11 -8.69 8.61
CA ALA A 483 -26.49 -8.88 9.04
C ALA A 483 -27.03 -10.23 8.57
N ALA A 484 -26.81 -10.60 7.30
CA ALA A 484 -27.24 -11.88 6.74
C ALA A 484 -26.52 -13.08 7.38
N CYS A 485 -25.25 -12.92 7.79
CA CYS A 485 -24.49 -13.94 8.52
C CYS A 485 -24.78 -13.99 10.03
N GLY A 486 -25.67 -13.15 10.57
CA GLY A 486 -26.02 -13.14 11.99
C GLY A 486 -25.00 -12.45 12.91
N VAL A 487 -24.08 -11.65 12.34
CA VAL A 487 -23.06 -10.88 13.07
C VAL A 487 -23.21 -9.37 12.86
N GLY A 488 -24.41 -8.92 12.48
CA GLY A 488 -24.73 -7.53 12.15
C GLY A 488 -24.51 -6.55 13.30
N GLU A 489 -24.64 -6.99 14.56
CA GLU A 489 -24.39 -6.16 15.75
C GLU A 489 -22.99 -5.53 15.77
N CYS A 490 -22.01 -6.20 15.14
CA CYS A 490 -20.66 -5.69 14.98
C CYS A 490 -20.56 -4.50 14.00
N PHE A 491 -21.64 -4.13 13.31
CA PHE A 491 -21.68 -3.12 12.26
C PHE A 491 -22.67 -1.99 12.51
N ASP A 492 -23.22 -1.90 13.73
CA ASP A 492 -24.15 -0.85 14.12
C ASP A 492 -23.44 0.48 14.43
N PHE A 493 -22.70 0.98 13.45
CA PHE A 493 -22.01 2.25 13.49
C PHE A 493 -21.86 2.85 12.09
N THR A 494 -21.72 4.16 12.02
CA THR A 494 -21.54 4.92 10.77
C THR A 494 -20.06 5.17 10.45
N CYS A 495 -19.78 5.62 9.21
CA CYS A 495 -18.47 6.12 8.83
C CYS A 495 -18.02 7.30 9.73
N ASP A 496 -18.97 8.15 10.13
CA ASP A 496 -18.69 9.30 10.98
C ASP A 496 -18.42 8.90 12.44
N ASP A 497 -19.09 7.87 12.97
CA ASP A 497 -18.78 7.32 14.29
C ASP A 497 -17.34 6.81 14.34
N LEU A 498 -16.93 6.05 13.33
CA LEU A 498 -15.56 5.57 13.23
C LEU A 498 -14.55 6.74 13.06
N ALA A 499 -14.84 7.65 12.14
CA ALA A 499 -13.96 8.79 11.90
C ALA A 499 -13.79 9.67 13.15
N ALA A 500 -14.87 9.92 13.88
CA ALA A 500 -14.83 10.66 15.14
C ALA A 500 -13.98 9.93 16.20
N ALA A 501 -14.16 8.62 16.34
CA ALA A 501 -13.35 7.81 17.25
C ALA A 501 -11.87 7.82 16.85
N GLN A 502 -11.56 7.76 15.56
CA GLN A 502 -10.19 7.76 15.04
C GLN A 502 -9.44 9.06 15.36
N VAL A 503 -10.11 10.21 15.34
CA VAL A 503 -9.47 11.52 15.58
C VAL A 503 -9.61 12.02 17.01
N ALA A 504 -10.46 11.40 17.83
CA ALA A 504 -10.68 11.79 19.23
C ALA A 504 -9.40 11.84 20.08
N PRO A 505 -8.41 10.90 19.95
CA PRO A 505 -7.18 10.97 20.72
C PRO A 505 -6.37 12.25 20.50
N PHE A 506 -6.59 12.94 19.39
CA PHE A 506 -5.89 14.17 19.01
C PHE A 506 -6.70 15.43 19.30
N GLY A 507 -7.91 15.29 19.83
CA GLY A 507 -8.81 16.43 20.08
C GLY A 507 -9.28 17.15 18.80
N ILE A 508 -9.26 16.45 17.66
CA ILE A 508 -9.67 17.02 16.37
C ILE A 508 -11.20 16.93 16.23
N ASP A 509 -11.82 18.06 15.89
CA ASP A 509 -13.22 18.15 15.55
C ASP A 509 -13.47 17.58 14.13
N LEU A 510 -14.36 16.60 14.01
CA LEU A 510 -14.62 15.92 12.74
C LEU A 510 -15.25 16.84 11.69
N ALA A 511 -16.09 17.79 12.09
CA ALA A 511 -16.73 18.70 11.15
C ALA A 511 -15.70 19.66 10.55
N ALA A 512 -14.80 20.21 11.39
CA ALA A 512 -13.70 21.04 10.93
C ALA A 512 -12.70 20.26 10.04
N LEU A 513 -12.44 18.99 10.38
CA LEU A 513 -11.61 18.10 9.54
C LEU A 513 -12.24 17.88 8.17
N LYS A 514 -13.54 17.60 8.09
CA LYS A 514 -14.25 17.43 6.82
C LYS A 514 -14.24 18.70 5.98
N GLU A 515 -14.46 19.86 6.59
CA GLU A 515 -14.48 21.15 5.89
C GLU A 515 -13.10 21.50 5.31
N ARG A 516 -12.04 21.40 6.12
CA ARG A 516 -10.66 21.72 5.70
C ARG A 516 -10.03 20.62 4.84
N GLY A 517 -10.44 19.36 5.03
CA GLY A 517 -9.90 18.16 4.39
C GLY A 517 -8.70 17.55 5.13
N TRP A 518 -8.04 18.25 6.07
CA TRP A 518 -6.93 17.74 6.86
C TRP A 518 -6.74 18.48 8.18
N ALA A 519 -6.03 17.85 9.12
CA ALA A 519 -5.69 18.44 10.42
C ALA A 519 -4.32 17.96 10.92
N ASP A 520 -3.69 18.79 11.76
CA ASP A 520 -2.48 18.43 12.50
C ASP A 520 -2.88 17.69 13.77
N THR A 521 -2.18 16.60 14.10
CA THR A 521 -2.43 15.84 15.33
C THR A 521 -1.72 16.44 16.55
N GLY A 522 -0.77 17.35 16.35
CA GLY A 522 0.08 17.87 17.41
C GLY A 522 1.10 16.86 17.94
N MET A 523 1.21 15.68 17.34
CA MET A 523 2.23 14.70 17.74
C MET A 523 3.62 15.15 17.27
N ALA A 524 4.60 15.05 18.18
CA ALA A 524 5.99 15.20 17.79
C ALA A 524 6.41 14.03 16.91
N LEU A 525 7.06 14.34 15.79
CA LEU A 525 7.69 13.34 14.95
C LEU A 525 8.94 12.79 15.67
N PRO A 526 9.21 11.48 15.60
CA PRO A 526 10.47 10.93 16.09
C PRO A 526 11.62 11.58 15.32
N THR A 527 12.57 12.13 16.06
CA THR A 527 13.84 12.64 15.53
C THR A 527 14.85 11.51 15.45
#